data_239ac80fd124d5882041b679336a165c
#
_entry.id   239ac80fd124d5882041b679336a165c
#
_cell.length_a   1.000
_cell.length_b   1.000
_cell.length_c   1.000
_cell.angle_alpha   90.00
_cell.angle_beta   90.00
_cell.angle_gamma   90.00
#
_symmetry.space_group_name_H-M   'P 1'
#
loop_
_entity.id
_entity.type
_entity.pdbx_description
1 polymer ?
#
loop_
_entity_poly.entity_id
_entity_poly.type
_entity_poly.pdbx_seq_one_letter_code
_entity_poly.pdbx_strand_id
1 'polypeptide(L)'
;MKRLCYLIIGLTLIFSGCSAQKDIIFQTSTIDALLAGLYDGDMSCGDLMKHGDLGIGTFDALDGEMILLDSRIYQIKADGRVYEPDSSLKTPFATVCFFKPERVLKIGTSMDYEDIERLIDQAALNQNLFCAIRITGNFKSMKTRSVPAQKKPYPPLRAVTSDQPEFDMKNVSGTIVGFRCPPYVKGVNVSGYHLHFISSDKNQGGHILSFEMFEGRCEIAVLNQFFLRLPEDIKAFGNADLSKDRSKDLKEVEKGDTRKN
;
A
#
# COMPACT_ATOMS: atom_id res chain seq x y z
N MET A 1 -64.86 39.48 7.10
CA MET A 1 -63.90 38.66 7.87
C MET A 1 -63.11 37.80 6.86
N LYS A 2 -61.89 38.23 6.49
CA LYS A 2 -61.02 37.50 5.51
C LYS A 2 -60.09 36.63 6.34
N ARG A 3 -60.16 35.30 6.15
CA ARG A 3 -59.23 34.34 6.75
C ARG A 3 -57.99 34.23 5.85
N LEU A 4 -56.85 34.60 6.39
CA LEU A 4 -55.55 34.50 5.71
C LEU A 4 -54.94 33.12 6.09
N CYS A 5 -54.86 32.20 5.06
CA CYS A 5 -54.19 30.92 5.21
C CYS A 5 -52.67 31.12 4.98
N TYR A 6 -51.85 30.92 6.04
CA TYR A 6 -50.41 30.84 5.89
C TYR A 6 -50.00 29.44 5.46
N LEU A 7 -49.44 29.35 4.24
CA LEU A 7 -48.82 28.13 3.74
C LEU A 7 -47.39 28.04 4.28
N ILE A 8 -47.15 27.13 5.23
CA ILE A 8 -45.82 26.86 5.75
C ILE A 8 -45.15 25.86 4.78
N ILE A 9 -44.24 26.35 3.93
CA ILE A 9 -43.38 25.50 3.11
C ILE A 9 -42.26 24.99 3.98
N GLY A 10 -42.34 23.74 4.43
CA GLY A 10 -41.29 23.05 5.14
C GLY A 10 -40.14 22.72 4.17
N LEU A 11 -39.00 23.39 4.32
CA LEU A 11 -37.77 23.10 3.62
C LEU A 11 -37.11 21.85 4.23
N THR A 12 -37.38 20.68 3.68
CA THR A 12 -36.67 19.43 4.05
C THR A 12 -35.24 19.48 3.49
N LEU A 13 -34.29 19.80 4.34
CA LEU A 13 -32.87 19.63 4.09
C LEU A 13 -32.58 18.12 4.00
N ILE A 14 -32.46 17.60 2.77
CA ILE A 14 -31.97 16.27 2.52
C ILE A 14 -30.45 16.33 2.77
N PHE A 15 -30.01 15.94 3.97
CA PHE A 15 -28.61 15.60 4.21
C PHE A 15 -28.32 14.33 3.39
N SER A 16 -27.79 14.50 2.20
CA SER A 16 -27.09 13.42 1.48
C SER A 16 -25.86 13.07 2.32
N GLY A 17 -26.05 12.16 3.27
CA GLY A 17 -24.94 11.56 4.00
C GLY A 17 -24.03 10.91 2.96
N CYS A 18 -22.85 11.47 2.74
CA CYS A 18 -21.77 10.82 2.02
C CYS A 18 -21.47 9.54 2.82
N SER A 19 -22.05 8.41 2.39
CA SER A 19 -21.69 7.11 2.93
C SER A 19 -20.21 6.93 2.63
N ALA A 20 -19.35 7.13 3.64
CA ALA A 20 -17.94 6.86 3.49
C ALA A 20 -17.81 5.43 2.93
N GLN A 21 -17.11 5.29 1.83
CA GLN A 21 -16.85 4.02 1.15
C GLN A 21 -16.09 3.11 2.13
N LYS A 22 -16.85 2.28 2.86
CA LYS A 22 -16.31 1.39 3.90
C LYS A 22 -15.95 0.06 3.25
N ASP A 23 -14.90 -0.55 3.78
CA ASP A 23 -14.50 -1.93 3.51
C ASP A 23 -14.10 -2.20 2.04
N ILE A 24 -13.67 -1.15 1.32
CA ILE A 24 -13.19 -1.23 -0.06
C ILE A 24 -11.66 -1.10 -0.06
N ILE A 25 -11.02 -2.06 -0.70
CA ILE A 25 -9.65 -1.91 -1.18
C ILE A 25 -9.69 -1.39 -2.61
N PHE A 26 -9.09 -0.24 -2.86
CA PHE A 26 -8.94 0.35 -4.18
C PHE A 26 -7.52 0.11 -4.67
N GLN A 27 -7.39 -0.27 -5.94
CA GLN A 27 -6.09 -0.48 -6.57
C GLN A 27 -6.07 0.12 -7.96
N THR A 28 -4.95 0.75 -8.34
CA THR A 28 -4.66 1.12 -9.71
C THR A 28 -3.63 0.18 -10.32
N SER A 29 -3.90 -0.31 -11.55
CA SER A 29 -3.11 -1.28 -12.32
C SER A 29 -2.99 -2.66 -11.65
N THR A 30 -2.11 -3.52 -12.17
CA THR A 30 -1.88 -4.87 -11.67
C THR A 30 -0.40 -5.09 -11.34
N ILE A 31 -0.12 -6.00 -10.39
CA ILE A 31 1.26 -6.35 -10.04
C ILE A 31 2.00 -6.97 -11.21
N ASP A 32 1.32 -7.76 -12.06
CA ASP A 32 1.94 -8.34 -13.24
C ASP A 32 2.32 -7.30 -14.29
N ALA A 33 1.59 -6.19 -14.39
CA ALA A 33 1.98 -5.05 -15.23
C ALA A 33 3.26 -4.40 -14.70
N LEU A 34 3.34 -4.19 -13.37
CA LEU A 34 4.55 -3.65 -12.74
C LEU A 34 5.75 -4.61 -12.93
N LEU A 35 5.55 -5.93 -12.70
CA LEU A 35 6.58 -6.95 -12.93
C LEU A 35 7.08 -6.97 -14.38
N ALA A 36 6.20 -6.66 -15.33
CA ALA A 36 6.54 -6.58 -16.76
C ALA A 36 7.30 -5.31 -17.17
N GLY A 37 7.50 -4.35 -16.24
CA GLY A 37 8.21 -3.10 -16.52
C GLY A 37 7.29 -1.96 -17.00
N LEU A 38 5.99 -1.99 -16.69
CA LEU A 38 5.09 -0.90 -17.01
C LEU A 38 5.09 0.12 -15.85
N TYR A 39 6.02 1.07 -15.92
CA TYR A 39 6.26 2.04 -14.85
C TYR A 39 5.74 3.45 -15.14
N ASP A 40 5.10 3.68 -16.28
CA ASP A 40 4.44 4.95 -16.56
C ASP A 40 3.22 5.11 -15.66
N GLY A 41 3.24 6.17 -14.87
CA GLY A 41 2.16 6.50 -13.96
C GLY A 41 0.91 6.99 -14.69
N ASP A 42 -0.26 6.49 -14.30
CA ASP A 42 -1.55 6.84 -14.89
C ASP A 42 -2.44 7.63 -13.92
N MET A 43 -2.36 7.37 -12.63
CA MET A 43 -3.16 8.01 -11.60
C MET A 43 -2.33 9.00 -10.79
N SER A 44 -2.81 10.24 -10.59
CA SER A 44 -2.13 11.21 -9.73
C SER A 44 -2.25 10.84 -8.25
N CYS A 45 -1.27 11.25 -7.43
CA CYS A 45 -1.33 11.12 -5.97
C CYS A 45 -2.57 11.81 -5.39
N GLY A 46 -2.95 12.97 -5.94
CA GLY A 46 -4.15 13.69 -5.51
C GLY A 46 -5.44 12.94 -5.79
N ASP A 47 -5.53 12.23 -6.93
CA ASP A 47 -6.69 11.38 -7.23
C ASP A 47 -6.68 10.11 -6.39
N LEU A 48 -5.51 9.49 -6.18
CA LEU A 48 -5.38 8.31 -5.34
C LEU A 48 -5.89 8.54 -3.90
N MET A 49 -5.57 9.69 -3.29
CA MET A 49 -6.03 10.08 -1.96
C MET A 49 -7.56 10.24 -1.84
N LYS A 50 -8.29 10.36 -2.94
CA LYS A 50 -9.77 10.35 -2.92
C LYS A 50 -10.34 8.95 -2.64
N HIS A 51 -9.51 7.91 -2.73
CA HIS A 51 -9.89 6.50 -2.56
C HIS A 51 -9.37 5.87 -1.27
N GLY A 52 -8.58 6.60 -0.46
CA GLY A 52 -8.08 6.08 0.81
C GLY A 52 -7.24 7.08 1.58
N ASP A 53 -7.00 6.75 2.85
CA ASP A 53 -6.15 7.47 3.79
C ASP A 53 -4.97 6.61 4.28
N LEU A 54 -4.94 5.33 3.89
CA LEU A 54 -3.87 4.37 4.15
C LEU A 54 -3.60 3.52 2.90
N GLY A 55 -2.32 3.31 2.58
CA GLY A 55 -1.94 2.48 1.44
C GLY A 55 -0.46 2.45 1.15
N ILE A 56 -0.11 1.68 0.11
CA ILE A 56 1.25 1.48 -0.40
C ILE A 56 1.25 1.45 -1.93
N GLY A 57 2.43 1.62 -2.52
CA GLY A 57 2.64 1.57 -3.97
C GLY A 57 4.02 2.07 -4.37
N THR A 58 4.13 2.57 -5.59
CA THR A 58 5.35 3.19 -6.14
C THR A 58 4.98 4.43 -6.96
N PHE A 59 5.96 5.06 -7.57
CA PHE A 59 5.77 6.28 -8.37
C PHE A 59 6.15 6.08 -9.82
N ASP A 60 5.78 7.06 -10.65
CA ASP A 60 6.15 7.11 -12.06
C ASP A 60 7.64 6.81 -12.26
N ALA A 61 7.96 6.06 -13.32
CA ALA A 61 9.30 5.55 -13.57
C ALA A 61 9.88 4.66 -12.44
N LEU A 62 9.06 4.09 -11.58
CA LEU A 62 9.48 3.29 -10.41
C LEU A 62 10.36 4.08 -9.42
N ASP A 63 10.15 5.40 -9.26
CA ASP A 63 10.98 6.27 -8.41
C ASP A 63 10.66 6.10 -6.92
N GLY A 64 11.07 5.00 -6.34
CA GLY A 64 10.96 4.74 -4.90
C GLY A 64 9.65 4.08 -4.45
N GLU A 65 9.50 3.95 -3.13
CA GLU A 65 8.38 3.31 -2.46
C GLU A 65 7.36 4.34 -1.96
N MET A 66 6.08 4.06 -2.13
CA MET A 66 4.98 4.92 -1.65
C MET A 66 4.43 4.40 -0.34
N ILE A 67 4.16 5.34 0.58
CA ILE A 67 3.31 5.12 1.76
C ILE A 67 2.26 6.22 1.80
N LEU A 68 0.99 5.84 1.84
CA LEU A 68 -0.11 6.72 2.21
C LEU A 68 -0.47 6.42 3.67
N LEU A 69 -0.31 7.41 4.54
CA LEU A 69 -0.59 7.29 5.97
C LEU A 69 -1.26 8.56 6.47
N ASP A 70 -2.43 8.42 7.09
CA ASP A 70 -3.24 9.49 7.64
C ASP A 70 -3.48 10.64 6.62
N SER A 71 -3.88 10.26 5.39
CA SER A 71 -4.12 11.16 4.26
C SER A 71 -2.91 11.97 3.79
N ARG A 72 -1.68 11.49 4.03
CA ARG A 72 -0.44 12.06 3.51
C ARG A 72 0.34 11.00 2.75
N ILE A 73 0.83 11.36 1.57
CA ILE A 73 1.70 10.48 0.77
C ILE A 73 3.16 10.82 1.07
N TYR A 74 3.93 9.76 1.30
CA TYR A 74 5.38 9.79 1.48
C TYR A 74 6.04 8.98 0.39
N GLN A 75 7.12 9.50 -0.18
CA GLN A 75 7.96 8.84 -1.16
C GLN A 75 9.31 8.51 -0.52
N ILE A 76 9.65 7.24 -0.46
CA ILE A 76 10.97 6.81 0.01
C ILE A 76 11.81 6.49 -1.22
N LYS A 77 12.86 7.31 -1.47
CA LYS A 77 13.71 7.16 -2.64
C LYS A 77 14.87 6.20 -2.41
N ALA A 78 15.61 5.92 -3.47
CA ALA A 78 16.77 5.02 -3.46
C ALA A 78 17.94 5.51 -2.56
N ASP A 79 17.90 6.73 -2.05
CA ASP A 79 18.83 7.24 -1.03
C ASP A 79 18.37 6.92 0.40
N GLY A 80 17.24 6.22 0.58
CA GLY A 80 16.65 5.84 1.86
C GLY A 80 15.91 6.96 2.57
N ARG A 81 15.84 8.16 1.99
CA ARG A 81 15.19 9.33 2.59
C ARG A 81 13.73 9.42 2.19
N VAL A 82 12.95 10.06 3.06
CA VAL A 82 11.53 10.32 2.88
C VAL A 82 11.33 11.72 2.30
N TYR A 83 10.46 11.81 1.30
CA TYR A 83 10.04 13.03 0.63
C TYR A 83 8.51 13.12 0.64
N GLU A 84 7.98 14.33 0.64
CA GLU A 84 6.57 14.57 0.38
C GLU A 84 6.42 14.97 -1.11
N PRO A 85 5.82 14.10 -1.94
CA PRO A 85 5.71 14.37 -3.37
C PRO A 85 4.59 15.40 -3.64
N ASP A 86 4.70 16.09 -4.78
CA ASP A 86 3.59 16.89 -5.29
C ASP A 86 2.38 16.02 -5.61
N SER A 87 1.17 16.53 -5.38
CA SER A 87 -0.07 15.82 -5.62
C SER A 87 -0.32 15.44 -7.10
N SER A 88 0.36 16.12 -8.03
CA SER A 88 0.33 15.80 -9.46
C SER A 88 1.23 14.64 -9.86
N LEU A 89 2.19 14.24 -8.99
CA LEU A 89 3.04 13.07 -9.26
C LEU A 89 2.16 11.83 -9.42
N LYS A 90 2.49 11.00 -10.42
CA LYS A 90 1.68 9.84 -10.77
C LYS A 90 2.24 8.54 -10.21
N THR A 91 1.37 7.55 -10.12
CA THR A 91 1.69 6.18 -9.74
C THR A 91 1.30 5.20 -10.84
N PRO A 92 2.16 4.22 -11.17
CA PRO A 92 1.81 3.10 -12.04
C PRO A 92 1.13 1.95 -11.28
N PHE A 93 1.30 1.89 -9.95
CA PHE A 93 0.70 0.85 -9.10
C PHE A 93 0.60 1.34 -7.66
N ALA A 94 -0.60 1.28 -7.12
CA ALA A 94 -0.86 1.54 -5.71
C ALA A 94 -2.12 0.81 -5.25
N THR A 95 -2.12 0.46 -3.95
CA THR A 95 -3.25 -0.13 -3.23
C THR A 95 -3.56 0.74 -2.03
N VAL A 96 -4.81 1.21 -1.88
CA VAL A 96 -5.24 2.10 -0.80
C VAL A 96 -6.62 1.72 -0.26
N CYS A 97 -6.95 2.16 0.95
CA CYS A 97 -8.28 2.07 1.53
C CYS A 97 -8.53 3.22 2.52
N PHE A 98 -9.79 3.49 2.85
CA PHE A 98 -10.13 4.26 4.04
C PHE A 98 -10.02 3.35 5.27
N PHE A 99 -9.00 3.58 6.09
CA PHE A 99 -8.62 2.68 7.16
C PHE A 99 -9.51 2.86 8.40
N LYS A 100 -10.31 1.83 8.70
CA LYS A 100 -11.13 1.75 9.91
C LYS A 100 -10.87 0.44 10.62
N PRO A 101 -9.94 0.39 11.57
CA PRO A 101 -9.57 -0.85 12.22
C PRO A 101 -10.74 -1.40 13.06
N GLU A 102 -11.04 -2.68 12.84
CA GLU A 102 -12.01 -3.45 13.63
C GLU A 102 -11.34 -4.22 14.75
N ARG A 103 -10.05 -4.48 14.60
CA ARG A 103 -9.24 -5.22 15.57
C ARG A 103 -8.02 -4.43 15.94
N VAL A 104 -7.72 -4.45 17.23
CA VAL A 104 -6.56 -3.78 17.82
C VAL A 104 -5.88 -4.77 18.74
N LEU A 105 -4.63 -5.10 18.41
CA LEU A 105 -3.80 -6.04 19.16
C LEU A 105 -2.63 -5.31 19.78
N LYS A 106 -2.40 -5.54 21.08
CA LYS A 106 -1.21 -5.04 21.76
C LYS A 106 -0.07 -6.04 21.59
N ILE A 107 1.09 -5.56 21.18
CA ILE A 107 2.32 -6.34 21.09
C ILE A 107 3.17 -5.95 22.29
N GLY A 108 3.42 -6.89 23.20
CA GLY A 108 4.16 -6.66 24.45
C GLY A 108 5.39 -7.56 24.61
N THR A 109 5.74 -8.31 23.57
CA THR A 109 6.91 -9.19 23.52
C THR A 109 7.63 -9.03 22.20
N SER A 110 8.90 -9.40 22.15
CA SER A 110 9.66 -9.38 20.89
C SER A 110 8.99 -10.29 19.85
N MET A 111 8.77 -9.74 18.65
CA MET A 111 8.17 -10.44 17.50
C MET A 111 8.92 -10.08 16.24
N ASP A 112 9.21 -11.08 15.42
CA ASP A 112 9.74 -10.88 14.07
C ASP A 112 8.62 -10.79 13.02
N TYR A 113 9.00 -10.72 11.74
CA TYR A 113 8.07 -10.62 10.62
C TYR A 113 7.09 -11.80 10.61
N GLU A 114 7.57 -13.04 10.78
CA GLU A 114 6.74 -14.25 10.73
C GLU A 114 5.82 -14.37 11.96
N ASP A 115 6.26 -13.92 13.13
CA ASP A 115 5.43 -13.84 14.33
C ASP A 115 4.24 -12.89 14.13
N ILE A 116 4.50 -11.75 13.48
CA ILE A 116 3.46 -10.76 13.16
C ILE A 116 2.48 -11.31 12.12
N GLU A 117 2.95 -12.01 11.09
CA GLU A 117 2.06 -12.68 10.13
C GLU A 117 1.13 -13.66 10.86
N ARG A 118 1.69 -14.52 11.74
CA ARG A 118 0.89 -15.47 12.54
C ARG A 118 -0.11 -14.77 13.45
N LEU A 119 0.28 -13.68 14.10
CA LEU A 119 -0.59 -12.88 14.97
C LEU A 119 -1.79 -12.32 14.18
N ILE A 120 -1.53 -11.75 13.01
CA ILE A 120 -2.56 -11.17 12.15
C ILE A 120 -3.49 -12.26 11.61
N ASP A 121 -2.94 -13.39 11.15
CA ASP A 121 -3.70 -14.51 10.62
C ASP A 121 -4.65 -15.13 11.66
N GLN A 122 -4.22 -15.22 12.93
CA GLN A 122 -5.07 -15.65 14.02
C GLN A 122 -6.18 -14.64 14.35
N ALA A 123 -5.90 -13.34 14.23
CA ALA A 123 -6.87 -12.30 14.50
C ALA A 123 -7.86 -12.10 13.34
N ALA A 124 -7.41 -12.18 12.10
CA ALA A 124 -8.22 -12.05 10.90
C ALA A 124 -8.66 -13.42 10.39
N LEU A 125 -9.66 -13.99 11.04
CA LEU A 125 -10.12 -15.40 10.92
C LEU A 125 -10.44 -15.87 9.48
N ASN A 126 -10.71 -14.97 8.53
CA ASN A 126 -11.02 -15.33 7.15
C ASN A 126 -9.84 -15.02 6.22
N GLN A 127 -9.11 -16.06 5.82
CA GLN A 127 -7.96 -15.96 4.92
C GLN A 127 -8.33 -15.55 3.48
N ASN A 128 -9.62 -15.60 3.13
CA ASN A 128 -10.14 -15.23 1.81
C ASN A 128 -10.61 -13.77 1.74
N LEU A 129 -10.43 -12.98 2.81
CA LEU A 129 -10.68 -11.55 2.81
C LEU A 129 -9.37 -10.75 2.83
N PHE A 130 -9.41 -9.55 2.30
CA PHE A 130 -8.29 -8.62 2.39
C PHE A 130 -8.18 -8.04 3.81
N CYS A 131 -6.96 -7.74 4.24
CA CYS A 131 -6.72 -6.97 5.46
C CYS A 131 -5.82 -5.78 5.15
N ALA A 132 -6.25 -4.58 5.56
CA ALA A 132 -5.36 -3.45 5.70
C ALA A 132 -4.74 -3.46 7.10
N ILE A 133 -3.46 -3.14 7.18
CA ILE A 133 -2.63 -3.32 8.38
C ILE A 133 -1.90 -2.02 8.67
N ARG A 134 -1.98 -1.60 9.95
CA ARG A 134 -1.15 -0.54 10.51
C ARG A 134 -0.53 -1.04 11.80
N ILE A 135 0.81 -1.02 11.89
CA ILE A 135 1.51 -1.39 13.13
C ILE A 135 2.39 -0.23 13.52
N THR A 136 2.14 0.33 14.70
CA THR A 136 2.95 1.40 15.26
C THR A 136 3.70 0.88 16.48
N GLY A 137 5.00 1.10 16.56
CA GLY A 137 5.78 0.60 17.67
C GLY A 137 7.28 0.89 17.59
N ASN A 138 8.01 0.19 18.44
CA ASN A 138 9.46 0.25 18.58
C ASN A 138 10.10 -1.02 18.03
N PHE A 139 11.03 -0.84 17.11
CA PHE A 139 11.71 -1.92 16.40
C PHE A 139 13.17 -1.99 16.84
N LYS A 140 13.62 -3.18 17.23
CA LYS A 140 15.02 -3.48 17.52
C LYS A 140 15.87 -3.42 16.26
N SER A 141 15.29 -3.96 15.17
CA SER A 141 15.86 -3.89 13.83
C SER A 141 14.73 -3.73 12.81
N MET A 142 15.02 -3.00 11.74
CA MET A 142 14.17 -2.85 10.59
C MET A 142 15.07 -2.84 9.36
N LYS A 143 14.83 -3.76 8.43
CA LYS A 143 15.52 -3.80 7.15
C LYS A 143 14.52 -3.49 6.05
N THR A 144 14.81 -2.45 5.28
CA THR A 144 13.97 -2.01 4.17
C THR A 144 14.79 -1.88 2.89
N ARG A 145 14.10 -1.70 1.78
CA ARG A 145 14.68 -1.38 0.48
C ARG A 145 13.89 -0.29 -0.21
N SER A 146 14.50 0.33 -1.21
CA SER A 146 13.82 1.16 -2.17
C SER A 146 14.48 1.03 -3.54
N VAL A 147 13.75 1.40 -4.59
CA VAL A 147 14.21 1.26 -5.97
C VAL A 147 14.53 2.62 -6.58
N PRO A 148 15.61 2.75 -7.39
CA PRO A 148 15.91 3.99 -8.09
C PRO A 148 14.97 4.19 -9.28
N ALA A 149 14.74 5.45 -9.64
CA ALA A 149 14.00 5.81 -10.85
C ALA A 149 14.61 5.17 -12.10
N GLN A 150 13.76 4.59 -12.93
CA GLN A 150 14.15 3.88 -14.13
C GLN A 150 14.04 4.78 -15.38
N LYS A 151 14.79 4.42 -16.43
CA LYS A 151 14.74 5.09 -17.73
C LYS A 151 14.25 4.12 -18.81
N LYS A 152 13.52 4.67 -19.78
CA LYS A 152 13.04 3.88 -20.94
C LYS A 152 14.22 3.46 -21.85
N PRO A 153 14.19 2.26 -22.42
CA PRO A 153 13.18 1.22 -22.24
C PRO A 153 13.27 0.60 -20.83
N TYR A 154 12.12 0.51 -20.13
CA TYR A 154 12.09 0.00 -18.77
C TYR A 154 12.44 -1.49 -18.69
N PRO A 155 13.33 -1.90 -17.78
CA PRO A 155 13.60 -3.30 -17.52
C PRO A 155 12.47 -3.95 -16.72
N PRO A 156 12.32 -5.30 -16.75
CA PRO A 156 11.44 -6.00 -15.83
C PRO A 156 11.81 -5.74 -14.35
N LEU A 157 10.81 -5.71 -13.45
CA LEU A 157 11.00 -5.35 -12.03
C LEU A 157 12.07 -6.21 -11.35
N ARG A 158 12.10 -7.51 -11.62
CA ARG A 158 13.12 -8.43 -11.09
C ARG A 158 14.55 -7.98 -11.40
N ALA A 159 14.80 -7.43 -12.57
CA ALA A 159 16.13 -6.93 -12.95
C ALA A 159 16.49 -5.66 -12.16
N VAL A 160 15.51 -4.81 -11.84
CA VAL A 160 15.71 -3.60 -11.02
C VAL A 160 16.01 -3.97 -9.58
N THR A 161 15.23 -4.89 -9.01
CA THR A 161 15.33 -5.24 -7.58
C THR A 161 16.55 -6.10 -7.25
N SER A 162 17.22 -6.70 -8.23
CA SER A 162 18.46 -7.48 -7.99
C SER A 162 19.63 -6.64 -7.47
N ASP A 163 19.62 -5.32 -7.72
CA ASP A 163 20.70 -4.38 -7.33
C ASP A 163 20.15 -3.13 -6.65
N GLN A 164 19.07 -3.29 -5.88
CA GLN A 164 18.42 -2.21 -5.15
C GLN A 164 19.17 -1.85 -3.86
N PRO A 165 19.17 -0.57 -3.43
CA PRO A 165 19.66 -0.19 -2.12
C PRO A 165 18.82 -0.80 -0.99
N GLU A 166 19.50 -1.33 0.01
CA GLU A 166 18.91 -1.83 1.25
C GLU A 166 19.36 -0.96 2.42
N PHE A 167 18.49 -0.79 3.41
CA PHE A 167 18.71 0.09 4.55
C PHE A 167 18.48 -0.67 5.85
N ASP A 168 19.49 -0.70 6.72
CA ASP A 168 19.43 -1.31 8.04
C ASP A 168 19.26 -0.23 9.11
N MET A 169 18.15 -0.30 9.86
CA MET A 169 17.84 0.59 10.97
C MET A 169 17.85 -0.20 12.28
N LYS A 170 18.38 0.39 13.35
CA LYS A 170 18.41 -0.21 14.70
C LYS A 170 17.75 0.73 15.69
N ASN A 171 16.99 0.15 16.65
CA ASN A 171 16.31 0.89 17.71
C ASN A 171 15.48 2.07 17.16
N VAL A 172 14.66 1.79 16.16
CA VAL A 172 13.85 2.79 15.46
C VAL A 172 12.39 2.68 15.86
N SER A 173 11.74 3.81 16.10
CA SER A 173 10.28 3.89 16.23
C SER A 173 9.66 4.22 14.87
N GLY A 174 8.49 3.64 14.58
CA GLY A 174 7.85 3.91 13.29
C GLY A 174 6.51 3.21 13.11
N THR A 175 6.04 3.27 11.87
CA THR A 175 4.76 2.71 11.46
C THR A 175 4.95 1.81 10.25
N ILE A 176 4.45 0.59 10.34
CA ILE A 176 4.26 -0.32 9.20
C ILE A 176 2.87 -0.07 8.62
N VAL A 177 2.79 0.02 7.30
CA VAL A 177 1.56 0.14 6.52
C VAL A 177 1.56 -0.92 5.43
N GLY A 178 0.44 -1.57 5.20
CA GLY A 178 0.31 -2.49 4.09
C GLY A 178 -0.94 -3.34 4.12
N PHE A 179 -0.87 -4.43 3.38
CA PHE A 179 -2.01 -5.31 3.16
C PHE A 179 -1.61 -6.78 3.26
N ARG A 180 -2.57 -7.60 3.70
CA ARG A 180 -2.59 -9.02 3.44
C ARG A 180 -3.66 -9.30 2.40
N CYS A 181 -3.26 -9.87 1.26
CA CYS A 181 -4.18 -10.21 0.18
C CYS A 181 -4.34 -11.74 0.04
N PRO A 182 -5.56 -12.22 -0.29
CA PRO A 182 -5.84 -13.63 -0.48
C PRO A 182 -5.05 -14.26 -1.65
N PRO A 183 -4.83 -15.59 -1.65
CA PRO A 183 -4.07 -16.26 -2.71
C PRO A 183 -4.66 -16.13 -4.12
N TYR A 184 -5.97 -15.92 -4.24
CA TYR A 184 -6.64 -15.82 -5.54
C TYR A 184 -6.39 -14.50 -6.30
N VAL A 185 -5.73 -13.51 -5.68
CA VAL A 185 -5.37 -12.24 -6.37
C VAL A 185 -4.12 -12.35 -7.25
N LYS A 186 -3.60 -13.54 -7.45
CA LYS A 186 -2.41 -13.80 -8.29
C LYS A 186 -2.47 -13.02 -9.60
N GLY A 187 -1.38 -12.33 -9.93
CA GLY A 187 -1.26 -11.47 -11.12
C GLY A 187 -1.93 -10.10 -10.98
N VAL A 188 -2.88 -9.94 -10.05
CA VAL A 188 -3.58 -8.67 -9.80
C VAL A 188 -2.88 -7.89 -8.69
N ASN A 189 -2.60 -8.53 -7.54
CA ASN A 189 -1.91 -7.95 -6.39
C ASN A 189 -0.89 -8.93 -5.82
N VAL A 190 -0.10 -8.50 -4.83
CA VAL A 190 0.81 -9.36 -4.05
C VAL A 190 -0.02 -10.28 -3.16
N SER A 191 0.04 -11.60 -3.41
CA SER A 191 -0.59 -12.59 -2.56
C SER A 191 0.20 -12.78 -1.27
N GLY A 192 -0.46 -12.74 -0.12
CA GLY A 192 0.17 -12.71 1.19
C GLY A 192 0.39 -11.29 1.69
N TYR A 193 1.46 -11.05 2.41
CA TYR A 193 1.77 -9.76 3.02
C TYR A 193 2.63 -8.88 2.12
N HIS A 194 2.24 -7.61 1.97
CA HIS A 194 3.01 -6.57 1.32
C HIS A 194 3.03 -5.36 2.25
N LEU A 195 4.19 -5.07 2.84
CA LEU A 195 4.34 -4.13 3.94
C LEU A 195 5.45 -3.13 3.66
N HIS A 196 5.18 -1.85 3.94
CA HIS A 196 6.15 -0.77 3.92
C HIS A 196 6.31 -0.17 5.31
N PHE A 197 7.48 0.40 5.59
CA PHE A 197 7.81 1.04 6.85
C PHE A 197 8.15 2.52 6.67
N ILE A 198 7.75 3.35 7.64
CA ILE A 198 8.19 4.73 7.77
C ILE A 198 8.53 5.02 9.23
N SER A 199 9.72 5.61 9.48
CA SER A 199 10.15 6.02 10.82
C SER A 199 9.26 7.14 11.38
N SER A 200 9.18 7.25 12.71
CA SER A 200 8.33 8.26 13.36
C SER A 200 8.76 9.70 13.04
N ASP A 201 10.05 9.93 12.85
CA ASP A 201 10.64 11.22 12.46
C ASP A 201 10.50 11.51 10.95
N LYS A 202 9.93 10.57 10.17
CA LYS A 202 9.72 10.68 8.72
C LYS A 202 11.02 10.89 7.92
N ASN A 203 12.13 10.33 8.39
CA ASN A 203 13.42 10.47 7.72
C ASN A 203 13.83 9.23 6.93
N GLN A 204 13.33 8.05 7.31
CA GLN A 204 13.72 6.76 6.73
C GLN A 204 12.49 5.86 6.54
N GLY A 205 12.58 4.91 5.60
CA GLY A 205 11.52 3.95 5.35
C GLY A 205 11.83 3.03 4.18
N GLY A 206 10.78 2.47 3.57
CA GLY A 206 10.86 1.63 2.37
C GLY A 206 10.02 0.37 2.46
N HIS A 207 10.13 -0.47 1.43
CA HIS A 207 9.55 -1.81 1.42
C HIS A 207 10.29 -2.72 2.41
N ILE A 208 9.56 -3.44 3.23
CA ILE A 208 10.12 -4.24 4.33
C ILE A 208 10.68 -5.56 3.81
N LEU A 209 11.93 -5.86 4.19
CA LEU A 209 12.54 -7.17 3.98
C LEU A 209 12.50 -8.02 5.24
N SER A 210 12.79 -7.42 6.40
CA SER A 210 12.71 -8.09 7.71
C SER A 210 12.65 -7.07 8.84
N PHE A 211 12.16 -7.48 9.99
CA PHE A 211 12.22 -6.68 11.21
C PHE A 211 12.12 -7.56 12.46
N GLU A 212 12.52 -6.98 13.59
CA GLU A 212 12.24 -7.45 14.95
C GLU A 212 11.71 -6.28 15.74
N MET A 213 10.52 -6.37 16.31
CA MET A 213 9.93 -5.33 17.14
C MET A 213 9.86 -5.76 18.61
N PHE A 214 9.94 -4.79 19.53
CA PHE A 214 9.82 -5.07 20.96
C PHE A 214 8.40 -4.99 21.47
N GLU A 215 7.72 -3.90 21.05
CA GLU A 215 6.40 -3.54 21.53
C GLU A 215 5.70 -2.67 20.52
N GLY A 216 4.37 -2.67 20.58
CA GLY A 216 3.59 -1.83 19.69
C GLY A 216 2.11 -2.16 19.70
N ARG A 217 1.44 -1.64 18.70
CA ARG A 217 0.02 -1.80 18.46
C ARG A 217 -0.19 -2.19 16.99
N CYS A 218 -0.83 -3.31 16.79
CA CYS A 218 -1.27 -3.76 15.46
C CYS A 218 -2.77 -3.50 15.32
N GLU A 219 -3.14 -2.79 14.27
CA GLU A 219 -4.50 -2.43 13.91
C GLU A 219 -4.84 -3.06 12.56
N ILE A 220 -6.00 -3.72 12.48
CA ILE A 220 -6.42 -4.49 11.30
C ILE A 220 -7.83 -4.05 10.89
N ALA A 221 -7.99 -3.67 9.64
CA ALA A 221 -9.28 -3.49 8.97
C ALA A 221 -9.50 -4.64 7.98
N VAL A 222 -10.65 -5.31 8.08
CA VAL A 222 -11.05 -6.36 7.14
C VAL A 222 -11.80 -5.73 5.98
N LEU A 223 -11.39 -6.03 4.75
CA LEU A 223 -11.96 -5.44 3.53
C LEU A 223 -12.58 -6.57 2.68
N ASN A 224 -13.82 -6.38 2.25
CA ASN A 224 -14.60 -7.38 1.52
C ASN A 224 -15.03 -6.94 0.12
N GLN A 225 -14.61 -5.75 -0.31
CA GLN A 225 -14.83 -5.21 -1.62
C GLN A 225 -13.50 -4.84 -2.28
N PHE A 226 -13.35 -5.14 -3.57
CA PHE A 226 -12.15 -4.83 -4.34
C PHE A 226 -12.52 -4.03 -5.58
N PHE A 227 -11.99 -2.82 -5.69
CA PHE A 227 -12.13 -1.98 -6.87
C PHE A 227 -10.79 -1.88 -7.58
N LEU A 228 -10.71 -2.42 -8.78
CA LEU A 228 -9.54 -2.36 -9.63
C LEU A 228 -9.77 -1.36 -10.76
N ARG A 229 -8.94 -0.30 -10.82
CA ARG A 229 -8.85 0.62 -11.95
C ARG A 229 -7.66 0.21 -12.83
N LEU A 230 -7.91 -0.02 -14.09
CA LEU A 230 -6.86 -0.30 -15.07
C LEU A 230 -6.45 0.97 -15.81
N PRO A 231 -5.18 1.10 -16.25
CA PRO A 231 -4.73 2.21 -17.07
C PRO A 231 -5.49 2.26 -18.41
N GLU A 232 -6.13 3.39 -18.72
CA GLU A 232 -6.95 3.53 -19.93
C GLU A 232 -6.14 3.95 -21.16
N ASP A 233 -5.25 4.94 -20.96
CA ASP A 233 -4.55 5.61 -22.07
C ASP A 233 -3.11 5.14 -22.28
N ILE A 234 -2.66 4.11 -21.55
CA ILE A 234 -1.28 3.64 -21.66
C ILE A 234 -1.19 2.55 -22.72
N LYS A 235 -0.77 2.94 -23.92
CA LYS A 235 -0.52 2.01 -25.04
C LYS A 235 0.35 0.81 -24.65
N ALA A 236 1.32 1.00 -23.75
CA ALA A 236 2.17 -0.07 -23.25
C ALA A 236 1.37 -1.14 -22.50
N PHE A 237 0.37 -0.75 -21.67
CA PHE A 237 -0.50 -1.68 -20.95
C PHE A 237 -1.33 -2.53 -21.91
N GLY A 238 -1.93 -1.92 -22.94
CA GLY A 238 -2.72 -2.65 -23.94
C GLY A 238 -1.92 -3.62 -24.81
N ASN A 239 -0.59 -3.40 -24.95
CA ASN A 239 0.31 -4.27 -25.73
C ASN A 239 1.09 -5.27 -24.86
N ALA A 240 0.97 -5.21 -23.53
CA ALA A 240 1.70 -6.10 -22.65
C ALA A 240 1.12 -7.52 -22.66
N ASP A 241 1.97 -8.52 -22.72
CA ASP A 241 1.57 -9.91 -22.49
C ASP A 241 1.47 -10.19 -20.97
N LEU A 242 0.27 -10.02 -20.42
CA LEU A 242 -0.04 -10.28 -19.01
C LEU A 242 -0.56 -11.72 -18.77
N SER A 243 -0.52 -12.60 -19.78
CA SER A 243 -0.92 -14.01 -19.62
C SER A 243 0.17 -14.89 -18.99
N LYS A 244 1.41 -14.40 -18.93
CA LYS A 244 2.56 -15.12 -18.36
C LYS A 244 2.44 -15.27 -16.85
N ASP A 245 2.76 -16.46 -16.33
CA ASP A 245 2.88 -16.68 -14.89
C ASP A 245 4.17 -16.03 -14.35
N ARG A 246 4.02 -14.95 -13.59
CA ARG A 246 5.12 -14.20 -12.95
C ARG A 246 5.26 -14.48 -11.45
N SER A 247 4.63 -15.54 -10.94
CA SER A 247 4.65 -15.86 -9.51
C SER A 247 6.06 -16.07 -8.94
N LYS A 248 6.99 -16.61 -9.75
CA LYS A 248 8.39 -16.76 -9.34
C LYS A 248 9.08 -15.41 -9.23
N ASP A 249 8.90 -14.55 -10.24
CA ASP A 249 9.48 -13.21 -10.25
C ASP A 249 8.95 -12.38 -9.07
N LEU A 250 7.63 -12.47 -8.79
CA LEU A 250 7.02 -11.81 -7.63
C LEU A 250 7.66 -12.24 -6.32
N LYS A 251 7.84 -13.55 -6.09
CA LYS A 251 8.46 -14.06 -4.86
C LYS A 251 9.90 -13.55 -4.67
N GLU A 252 10.68 -13.48 -5.75
CA GLU A 252 12.05 -12.97 -5.69
C GLU A 252 12.08 -11.46 -5.42
N VAL A 253 11.12 -10.70 -5.98
CA VAL A 253 10.96 -9.26 -5.75
C VAL A 253 10.56 -8.96 -4.30
N GLU A 254 9.58 -9.66 -3.76
CA GLU A 254 9.02 -9.37 -2.43
C GLU A 254 9.94 -9.78 -1.27
N LYS A 255 10.61 -10.92 -1.38
CA LYS A 255 11.43 -11.49 -0.28
C LYS A 255 12.91 -11.14 -0.33
N GLY A 256 13.35 -10.42 -1.37
CA GLY A 256 14.77 -10.24 -1.66
C GLY A 256 15.42 -11.52 -2.20
N ASP A 257 16.65 -11.39 -2.72
CA ASP A 257 17.42 -12.55 -3.24
C ASP A 257 18.02 -13.35 -2.08
N THR A 258 17.34 -14.43 -1.69
CA THR A 258 17.83 -15.37 -0.65
C THR A 258 19.17 -16.03 -0.97
N ARG A 259 19.75 -15.79 -2.16
CA ARG A 259 21.06 -16.31 -2.59
C ARG A 259 22.24 -15.45 -2.18
N LYS A 260 22.00 -14.30 -1.52
CA LYS A 260 23.06 -13.39 -1.02
C LYS A 260 23.46 -13.63 0.43
N ASN A 261 23.00 -14.71 1.08
CA ASN A 261 23.38 -15.14 2.42
C ASN A 261 24.26 -16.38 2.39
#